data_fb028839715e20a4eec4610a8ce53229
#
_entry.id   fb028839715e20a4eec4610a8ce53229
#
_cell.length_a   1.000
_cell.length_b   1.000
_cell.length_c   1.000
_cell.angle_alpha   90.00
_cell.angle_beta   90.00
_cell.angle_gamma   90.00
#
_symmetry.space_group_name_H-M   'P 1'
#
loop_
_entity.id
_entity.type
_entity.pdbx_description
1 polymer ?
#
loop_
_entity_poly.entity_id
_entity_poly.type
_entity_poly.pdbx_seq_one_letter_code
_entity_poly.pdbx_strand_id
1 'polypeptide(L)'
;QAMTAAYNAKQTAYLEAQRLLDEEEYSAAAEAFDALKGFEDSANKAQEARQLQEARQLQEARQLQEARQLQEAAQNYQTAQQLMDDGEYPAAAEAFDALDGYGDSADKAQEARHLQEMAQDYQAAQQLVDDGKYMQAMWAFSALDFRDSAEKAQETKSKYISNQPALAGGFGHTVGLCNDGTVVAAGDNEDGQCNVGSWTDIVAVAAGAWHTVGLRSDGTVVAAGYKGDGQC
;
A
#
# COMPACT_ATOMS: atom_id res chain seq x y z
N GLN A 1 44.60 -12.32 75.07
CA GLN A 1 45.03 -12.85 73.76
C GLN A 1 43.84 -13.46 72.96
N ALA A 2 42.96 -14.32 73.54
CA ALA A 2 41.80 -14.93 72.84
C ALA A 2 40.74 -13.89 72.40
N MET A 3 40.42 -12.85 73.22
CA MET A 3 39.49 -11.79 72.87
C MET A 3 40.00 -10.91 71.71
N THR A 4 41.29 -10.60 71.69
CA THR A 4 41.94 -9.82 70.63
C THR A 4 41.94 -10.58 69.29
N ALA A 5 42.20 -11.92 69.34
CA ALA A 5 42.13 -12.77 68.14
C ALA A 5 40.72 -12.87 67.57
N ALA A 6 39.67 -12.99 68.42
CA ALA A 6 38.28 -13.03 68.00
C ALA A 6 37.81 -11.68 67.40
N TYR A 7 38.25 -10.55 67.94
CA TYR A 7 37.98 -9.22 67.39
C TYR A 7 38.62 -9.05 66.00
N ASN A 8 39.91 -9.38 65.87
CA ASN A 8 40.63 -9.29 64.60
C ASN A 8 40.00 -10.17 63.50
N ALA A 9 39.51 -11.38 63.86
CA ALA A 9 38.80 -12.25 62.92
C ALA A 9 37.49 -11.64 62.41
N LYS A 10 36.74 -11.00 63.28
CA LYS A 10 35.51 -10.28 62.89
C LYS A 10 35.81 -9.05 62.02
N GLN A 11 36.88 -8.31 62.34
CA GLN A 11 37.30 -7.17 61.54
C GLN A 11 37.70 -7.59 60.12
N THR A 12 38.42 -8.69 59.96
CA THR A 12 38.77 -9.25 58.65
C THR A 12 37.52 -9.67 57.85
N ALA A 13 36.57 -10.36 58.50
CA ALA A 13 35.33 -10.72 57.86
C ALA A 13 34.44 -9.53 57.48
N TYR A 14 34.44 -8.47 58.29
CA TYR A 14 33.76 -7.22 57.97
C TYR A 14 34.32 -6.54 56.70
N LEU A 15 35.65 -6.46 56.58
CA LEU A 15 36.34 -5.91 55.39
C LEU A 15 36.04 -6.76 54.13
N GLU A 16 35.95 -8.07 54.27
CA GLU A 16 35.59 -8.94 53.16
C GLU A 16 34.11 -8.72 52.76
N ALA A 17 33.20 -8.56 53.71
CA ALA A 17 31.82 -8.23 53.41
C ALA A 17 31.68 -6.85 52.71
N GLN A 18 32.51 -5.85 53.11
CA GLN A 18 32.57 -4.57 52.39
C GLN A 18 33.09 -4.73 50.96
N ARG A 19 34.11 -5.55 50.74
CA ARG A 19 34.63 -5.82 49.39
C ARG A 19 33.53 -6.41 48.49
N LEU A 20 32.76 -7.38 48.99
CA LEU A 20 31.62 -7.95 48.24
C LEU A 20 30.54 -6.90 47.90
N LEU A 21 30.31 -5.95 48.83
CA LEU A 21 29.39 -4.85 48.57
C LEU A 21 29.90 -3.93 47.45
N ASP A 22 31.18 -3.57 47.49
CA ASP A 22 31.84 -2.72 46.50
C ASP A 22 31.95 -3.40 45.11
N GLU A 23 32.03 -4.75 45.08
CA GLU A 23 32.00 -5.57 43.86
C GLU A 23 30.58 -5.85 43.36
N GLU A 24 29.56 -5.24 43.97
CA GLU A 24 28.13 -5.40 43.64
C GLU A 24 27.58 -6.84 43.83
N GLU A 25 28.29 -7.67 44.59
CA GLU A 25 27.85 -9.00 44.98
C GLU A 25 26.89 -8.91 46.18
N TYR A 26 25.78 -8.18 45.99
CA TYR A 26 24.89 -7.74 47.06
C TYR A 26 24.29 -8.87 47.92
N SER A 27 23.93 -10.01 47.31
CA SER A 27 23.44 -11.17 48.06
C SER A 27 24.50 -11.73 49.01
N ALA A 28 25.72 -11.93 48.50
CA ALA A 28 26.85 -12.42 49.28
C ALA A 28 27.29 -11.42 50.36
N ALA A 29 27.30 -10.14 50.05
CA ALA A 29 27.55 -9.09 51.01
C ALA A 29 26.57 -9.10 52.17
N ALA A 30 25.25 -9.15 51.89
CA ALA A 30 24.21 -9.22 52.91
C ALA A 30 24.38 -10.42 53.86
N GLU A 31 24.61 -11.60 53.31
CA GLU A 31 24.84 -12.83 54.09
C GLU A 31 26.13 -12.72 54.98
N ALA A 32 27.20 -12.14 54.38
CA ALA A 32 28.46 -11.94 55.10
C ALA A 32 28.32 -10.96 56.27
N PHE A 33 27.61 -9.82 56.08
CA PHE A 33 27.31 -8.89 57.14
C PHE A 33 26.39 -9.46 58.21
N ASP A 34 25.37 -10.26 57.86
CA ASP A 34 24.47 -10.95 58.84
C ASP A 34 25.25 -11.90 59.71
N ALA A 35 26.22 -12.64 59.13
CA ALA A 35 27.05 -13.58 59.89
C ALA A 35 27.89 -12.91 61.02
N LEU A 36 28.10 -11.61 60.94
CA LEU A 36 28.84 -10.83 61.94
C LEU A 36 28.06 -10.52 63.20
N LYS A 37 26.71 -10.77 63.20
CA LYS A 37 25.82 -10.66 64.37
C LYS A 37 25.94 -9.33 65.12
N GLY A 38 25.84 -8.23 64.42
CA GLY A 38 25.86 -6.88 64.96
C GLY A 38 27.24 -6.35 65.35
N PHE A 39 28.32 -6.90 64.77
CA PHE A 39 29.66 -6.34 64.86
C PHE A 39 29.68 -5.03 64.06
N GLU A 40 30.10 -3.94 64.74
CA GLU A 40 30.03 -2.58 64.15
C GLU A 40 28.62 -2.22 63.59
N ASP A 41 28.52 -1.77 62.35
CA ASP A 41 27.27 -1.44 61.66
C ASP A 41 26.80 -2.53 60.70
N SER A 42 27.26 -3.77 60.86
CA SER A 42 27.00 -4.91 59.96
C SER A 42 25.52 -5.11 59.70
N ALA A 43 24.61 -4.88 60.65
CA ALA A 43 23.18 -5.04 60.45
C ALA A 43 22.63 -4.00 59.46
N ASN A 44 23.10 -2.75 59.54
CA ASN A 44 22.70 -1.69 58.58
C ASN A 44 23.28 -1.97 57.21
N LYS A 45 24.50 -2.43 57.11
CA LYS A 45 25.17 -2.81 55.86
C LYS A 45 24.49 -4.00 55.17
N ALA A 46 24.03 -5.00 55.94
CA ALA A 46 23.24 -6.10 55.41
C ALA A 46 21.92 -5.62 54.81
N GLN A 47 21.26 -4.66 55.47
CA GLN A 47 20.04 -4.05 54.94
C GLN A 47 20.29 -3.22 53.67
N GLU A 48 21.36 -2.42 53.67
CA GLU A 48 21.80 -1.66 52.50
C GLU A 48 22.05 -2.57 51.30
N ALA A 49 22.81 -3.66 51.49
CA ALA A 49 23.05 -4.65 50.44
C ALA A 49 21.76 -5.25 49.85
N ARG A 50 20.80 -5.61 50.72
CA ARG A 50 19.49 -6.09 50.24
C ARG A 50 18.72 -5.06 49.43
N GLN A 51 18.70 -3.81 49.85
CA GLN A 51 18.03 -2.72 49.11
C GLN A 51 18.68 -2.50 47.74
N LEU A 52 20.03 -2.54 47.66
CA LEU A 52 20.75 -2.46 46.38
C LEU A 52 20.44 -3.64 45.47
N GLN A 53 20.36 -4.87 46.03
CA GLN A 53 19.96 -6.05 45.29
C GLN A 53 18.54 -5.91 44.71
N GLU A 54 17.57 -5.48 45.50
CA GLU A 54 16.18 -5.24 45.05
C GLU A 54 16.12 -4.17 43.96
N ALA A 55 16.85 -3.05 44.13
CA ALA A 55 16.94 -1.98 43.14
C ALA A 55 17.49 -2.46 41.81
N ARG A 56 18.57 -3.26 41.85
CA ARG A 56 19.17 -3.88 40.65
C ARG A 56 18.21 -4.83 39.95
N GLN A 57 17.54 -5.72 40.68
CA GLN A 57 16.55 -6.64 40.12
C GLN A 57 15.38 -5.90 39.46
N LEU A 58 14.91 -4.79 40.09
CA LEU A 58 13.86 -3.95 39.51
C LEU A 58 14.33 -3.28 38.21
N GLN A 59 15.57 -2.79 38.19
CA GLN A 59 16.14 -2.18 37.00
C GLN A 59 16.30 -3.18 35.86
N GLU A 60 16.82 -4.38 36.14
CA GLU A 60 16.96 -5.46 35.15
C GLU A 60 15.59 -5.89 34.61
N ALA A 61 14.58 -6.01 35.48
CA ALA A 61 13.21 -6.33 35.06
C ALA A 61 12.61 -5.26 34.12
N ARG A 62 12.85 -3.96 34.44
CA ARG A 62 12.42 -2.84 33.56
C ARG A 62 13.11 -2.91 32.20
N GLN A 63 14.43 -3.08 32.17
CA GLN A 63 15.18 -3.20 30.92
C GLN A 63 14.71 -4.37 30.06
N LEU A 64 14.43 -5.52 30.68
CA LEU A 64 13.89 -6.69 29.99
C LEU A 64 12.48 -6.42 29.44
N GLN A 65 11.65 -5.71 30.18
CA GLN A 65 10.31 -5.33 29.73
C GLN A 65 10.39 -4.36 28.54
N GLU A 66 11.23 -3.34 28.63
CA GLU A 66 11.46 -2.39 27.52
C GLU A 66 11.99 -3.09 26.27
N ALA A 67 12.95 -4.00 26.43
CA ALA A 67 13.50 -4.78 25.32
C ALA A 67 12.42 -5.66 24.63
N ARG A 68 11.54 -6.27 25.42
CA ARG A 68 10.40 -7.04 24.88
C ARG A 68 9.41 -6.16 24.12
N GLN A 69 9.07 -4.98 24.64
CA GLN A 69 8.17 -4.04 23.98
C GLN A 69 8.75 -3.56 22.65
N LEU A 70 10.06 -3.25 22.62
CA LEU A 70 10.75 -2.86 21.37
C LEU A 70 10.77 -3.99 20.36
N GLN A 71 10.99 -5.22 20.79
CA GLN A 71 10.97 -6.39 19.91
C GLN A 71 9.56 -6.65 19.32
N GLU A 72 8.53 -6.52 20.15
CA GLU A 72 7.13 -6.65 19.71
C GLU A 72 6.76 -5.54 18.72
N ALA A 73 7.13 -4.29 19.01
CA ALA A 73 6.90 -3.17 18.10
C ALA A 73 7.62 -3.37 16.75
N ALA A 74 8.85 -3.91 16.76
CA ALA A 74 9.58 -4.22 15.53
C ALA A 74 8.87 -5.30 14.69
N GLN A 75 8.34 -6.34 15.32
CA GLN A 75 7.59 -7.38 14.63
C GLN A 75 6.28 -6.85 14.03
N ASN A 76 5.55 -6.06 14.80
CA ASN A 76 4.30 -5.44 14.33
C ASN A 76 4.55 -4.46 13.20
N TYR A 77 5.66 -3.72 13.23
CA TYR A 77 6.07 -2.84 12.12
C TYR A 77 6.34 -3.63 10.83
N GLN A 78 7.03 -4.77 10.92
CA GLN A 78 7.25 -5.64 9.74
C GLN A 78 5.92 -6.18 9.19
N THR A 79 4.98 -6.53 10.08
CA THR A 79 3.63 -6.97 9.66
C THR A 79 2.88 -5.86 8.95
N ALA A 80 2.94 -4.63 9.45
CA ALA A 80 2.32 -3.47 8.82
C ALA A 80 2.94 -3.16 7.43
N GLN A 81 4.26 -3.30 7.29
CA GLN A 81 4.93 -3.19 5.99
C GLN A 81 4.47 -4.26 5.00
N GLN A 82 4.31 -5.51 5.45
CA GLN A 82 3.81 -6.57 4.59
C GLN A 82 2.39 -6.28 4.09
N LEU A 83 1.50 -5.77 4.95
CA LEU A 83 0.17 -5.33 4.55
C LEU A 83 0.20 -4.21 3.49
N MET A 84 1.16 -3.29 3.61
CA MET A 84 1.42 -2.24 2.62
C MET A 84 1.79 -2.83 1.25
N ASP A 85 2.74 -3.79 1.24
CA ASP A 85 3.24 -4.45 0.03
C ASP A 85 2.16 -5.32 -0.64
N ASP A 86 1.29 -5.93 0.16
CA ASP A 86 0.16 -6.74 -0.30
C ASP A 86 -1.01 -5.88 -0.83
N GLY A 87 -0.93 -4.56 -0.65
CA GLY A 87 -1.96 -3.61 -1.07
C GLY A 87 -3.16 -3.51 -0.11
N GLU A 88 -3.05 -4.08 1.07
CA GLU A 88 -4.05 -4.03 2.14
C GLU A 88 -3.93 -2.70 2.91
N TYR A 89 -4.03 -1.58 2.19
CA TYR A 89 -3.73 -0.24 2.70
C TYR A 89 -4.54 0.16 3.95
N PRO A 90 -5.85 -0.14 4.08
CA PRO A 90 -6.58 0.17 5.30
C PRO A 90 -6.02 -0.54 6.53
N ALA A 91 -5.74 -1.84 6.41
CA ALA A 91 -5.17 -2.65 7.49
C ALA A 91 -3.74 -2.21 7.84
N ALA A 92 -2.94 -1.85 6.82
CA ALA A 92 -1.60 -1.30 7.02
C ALA A 92 -1.64 0.01 7.81
N ALA A 93 -2.56 0.94 7.48
CA ALA A 93 -2.71 2.20 8.20
C ALA A 93 -3.06 1.99 9.67
N GLU A 94 -4.02 1.11 9.97
CA GLU A 94 -4.39 0.75 11.34
C GLU A 94 -3.23 0.10 12.10
N ALA A 95 -2.49 -0.80 11.45
CA ALA A 95 -1.34 -1.47 12.05
C ALA A 95 -0.20 -0.51 12.36
N PHE A 96 0.09 0.46 11.48
CA PHE A 96 1.09 1.51 11.75
C PHE A 96 0.64 2.49 12.85
N ASP A 97 -0.64 2.88 12.90
CA ASP A 97 -1.17 3.72 13.98
C ASP A 97 -1.05 3.07 15.35
N ALA A 98 -1.25 1.74 15.43
CA ALA A 98 -1.14 0.99 16.67
C ALA A 98 0.30 0.96 17.25
N LEU A 99 1.30 1.38 16.49
CA LEU A 99 2.71 1.40 16.91
C LEU A 99 3.11 2.64 17.72
N ASP A 100 2.19 3.60 17.91
CA ASP A 100 2.32 4.78 18.77
C ASP A 100 3.68 5.51 18.63
N GLY A 101 4.09 5.77 17.38
CA GLY A 101 5.31 6.51 17.07
C GLY A 101 6.59 5.68 17.06
N TYR A 102 6.51 4.35 16.97
CA TYR A 102 7.67 3.51 16.73
C TYR A 102 8.26 3.78 15.33
N GLY A 103 9.51 4.23 15.27
CA GLY A 103 10.16 4.57 14.01
C GLY A 103 9.41 5.68 13.26
N ASP A 104 9.11 5.45 11.99
CA ASP A 104 8.34 6.32 11.11
C ASP A 104 6.88 5.86 10.92
N SER A 105 6.34 5.10 11.87
CA SER A 105 5.00 4.48 11.76
C SER A 105 3.89 5.49 11.46
N ALA A 106 3.96 6.71 12.04
CA ALA A 106 2.97 7.75 11.79
C ALA A 106 2.98 8.22 10.31
N ASP A 107 4.16 8.40 9.73
CA ASP A 107 4.32 8.77 8.32
C ASP A 107 3.85 7.63 7.41
N LYS A 108 4.18 6.39 7.76
CA LYS A 108 3.73 5.19 7.04
C LYS A 108 2.22 4.99 7.10
N ALA A 109 1.58 5.29 8.22
CA ALA A 109 0.12 5.27 8.33
C ALA A 109 -0.54 6.30 7.39
N GLN A 110 0.05 7.49 7.24
CA GLN A 110 -0.43 8.50 6.28
C GLN A 110 -0.20 8.07 4.83
N GLU A 111 0.97 7.49 4.53
CA GLU A 111 1.27 6.94 3.21
C GLU A 111 0.26 5.85 2.83
N ALA A 112 -0.06 4.93 3.75
CA ALA A 112 -1.05 3.88 3.53
C ALA A 112 -2.45 4.45 3.22
N ARG A 113 -2.90 5.48 3.94
CA ARG A 113 -4.17 6.15 3.66
C ARG A 113 -4.18 6.83 2.29
N HIS A 114 -3.08 7.48 1.92
CA HIS A 114 -2.96 8.09 0.60
C HIS A 114 -3.03 7.04 -0.52
N LEU A 115 -2.32 5.92 -0.37
CA LEU A 115 -2.39 4.81 -1.33
C LEU A 115 -3.79 4.18 -1.40
N GLN A 116 -4.52 4.14 -0.29
CA GLN A 116 -5.92 3.71 -0.27
C GLN A 116 -6.82 4.62 -1.11
N GLU A 117 -6.67 5.95 -0.97
CA GLU A 117 -7.43 6.92 -1.79
C GLU A 117 -7.12 6.74 -3.27
N MET A 118 -5.83 6.63 -3.63
CA MET A 118 -5.43 6.41 -5.02
C MET A 118 -5.95 5.07 -5.58
N ALA A 119 -6.01 4.03 -4.77
CA ALA A 119 -6.57 2.74 -5.17
C ALA A 119 -8.08 2.83 -5.43
N GLN A 120 -8.82 3.59 -4.63
CA GLN A 120 -10.25 3.85 -4.85
C GLN A 120 -10.49 4.64 -6.13
N ASP A 121 -9.71 5.70 -6.37
CA ASP A 121 -9.81 6.51 -7.58
C ASP A 121 -9.47 5.71 -8.84
N TYR A 122 -8.47 4.81 -8.73
CA TYR A 122 -8.13 3.89 -9.82
C TYR A 122 -9.29 2.92 -10.12
N GLN A 123 -9.95 2.36 -9.12
CA GLN A 123 -11.13 1.51 -9.30
C GLN A 123 -12.29 2.29 -9.92
N ALA A 124 -12.52 3.54 -9.48
CA ALA A 124 -13.54 4.39 -10.07
C ALA A 124 -13.25 4.69 -11.55
N ALA A 125 -11.98 4.92 -11.92
CA ALA A 125 -11.58 5.08 -13.31
C ALA A 125 -11.80 3.82 -14.15
N GLN A 126 -11.55 2.62 -13.61
CA GLN A 126 -11.85 1.35 -14.27
C GLN A 126 -13.36 1.19 -14.50
N GLN A 127 -14.18 1.53 -13.51
CA GLN A 127 -15.65 1.49 -13.67
C GLN A 127 -16.13 2.42 -14.80
N LEU A 128 -15.51 3.58 -14.96
CA LEU A 128 -15.83 4.47 -16.10
C LEU A 128 -15.52 3.83 -17.47
N VAL A 129 -14.47 3.00 -17.55
CA VAL A 129 -14.17 2.22 -18.76
C VAL A 129 -15.28 1.21 -19.03
N ASP A 130 -15.70 0.48 -18.01
CA ASP A 130 -16.75 -0.55 -18.12
C ASP A 130 -18.11 0.07 -18.49
N ASP A 131 -18.38 1.29 -18.01
CA ASP A 131 -19.55 2.08 -18.36
C ASP A 131 -19.47 2.69 -19.79
N GLY A 132 -18.37 2.51 -20.52
CA GLY A 132 -18.14 3.14 -21.84
C GLY A 132 -17.85 4.64 -21.80
N LYS A 133 -17.62 5.21 -20.62
CA LYS A 133 -17.31 6.65 -20.42
C LYS A 133 -15.82 6.93 -20.63
N TYR A 134 -15.29 6.55 -21.79
CA TYR A 134 -13.85 6.52 -22.06
C TYR A 134 -13.12 7.86 -21.88
N MET A 135 -13.76 8.99 -22.25
CA MET A 135 -13.14 10.31 -22.05
C MET A 135 -12.93 10.62 -20.57
N GLN A 136 -13.93 10.36 -19.74
CA GLN A 136 -13.87 10.58 -18.30
C GLN A 136 -12.86 9.62 -17.65
N ALA A 137 -12.85 8.35 -18.04
CA ALA A 137 -11.90 7.34 -17.58
C ALA A 137 -10.44 7.73 -17.92
N MET A 138 -10.19 8.18 -19.16
CA MET A 138 -8.87 8.65 -19.60
C MET A 138 -8.36 9.80 -18.71
N TRP A 139 -9.22 10.76 -18.40
CA TRP A 139 -8.85 11.91 -17.55
C TRP A 139 -8.59 11.45 -16.12
N ALA A 140 -9.45 10.57 -15.58
CA ALA A 140 -9.27 10.01 -14.25
C ALA A 140 -7.91 9.27 -14.12
N PHE A 141 -7.59 8.37 -15.06
CA PHE A 141 -6.28 7.68 -15.06
C PHE A 141 -5.10 8.63 -15.26
N SER A 142 -5.25 9.68 -16.08
CA SER A 142 -4.18 10.66 -16.33
C SER A 142 -3.86 11.51 -15.11
N ALA A 143 -4.78 11.63 -14.17
CA ALA A 143 -4.60 12.38 -12.93
C ALA A 143 -3.94 11.57 -11.81
N LEU A 144 -3.82 10.24 -11.99
CA LEU A 144 -3.28 9.33 -10.99
C LEU A 144 -1.79 9.06 -11.26
N ASP A 145 -1.00 9.06 -10.18
CA ASP A 145 0.35 8.48 -10.14
C ASP A 145 0.32 7.19 -9.35
N PHE A 146 -0.39 6.20 -9.87
CA PHE A 146 -0.66 4.95 -9.16
C PHE A 146 -0.69 3.77 -10.13
N ARG A 147 0.10 2.70 -9.83
CA ARG A 147 0.18 1.48 -10.64
C ARG A 147 0.48 1.79 -12.12
N ASP A 148 -0.32 1.22 -13.01
CA ASP A 148 -0.24 1.36 -14.47
C ASP A 148 -1.20 2.44 -15.02
N SER A 149 -1.59 3.43 -14.21
CA SER A 149 -2.59 4.45 -14.58
C SER A 149 -2.24 5.19 -15.87
N ALA A 150 -0.97 5.51 -16.10
CA ALA A 150 -0.53 6.17 -17.34
C ALA A 150 -0.74 5.29 -18.58
N GLU A 151 -0.48 3.99 -18.47
CA GLU A 151 -0.73 3.00 -19.55
C GLU A 151 -2.23 2.84 -19.78
N LYS A 152 -3.03 2.75 -18.71
CA LYS A 152 -4.49 2.69 -18.78
C LYS A 152 -5.11 3.94 -19.39
N ALA A 153 -4.56 5.12 -19.10
CA ALA A 153 -4.99 6.36 -19.74
C ALA A 153 -4.78 6.29 -21.27
N GLN A 154 -3.64 5.79 -21.72
CA GLN A 154 -3.32 5.67 -23.14
C GLN A 154 -4.18 4.58 -23.83
N GLU A 155 -4.39 3.45 -23.19
CA GLU A 155 -5.29 2.40 -23.68
C GLU A 155 -6.72 2.94 -23.83
N THR A 156 -7.22 3.64 -22.81
CA THR A 156 -8.56 4.23 -22.79
C THR A 156 -8.72 5.31 -23.85
N LYS A 157 -7.67 6.12 -24.08
CA LYS A 157 -7.64 7.09 -25.18
C LYS A 157 -7.78 6.41 -26.55
N SER A 158 -7.13 5.29 -26.75
CA SER A 158 -7.23 4.52 -27.99
C SER A 158 -8.65 3.98 -28.20
N LYS A 159 -9.27 3.45 -27.12
CA LYS A 159 -10.67 3.02 -27.15
C LYS A 159 -11.62 4.19 -27.44
N TYR A 160 -11.41 5.35 -26.83
CA TYR A 160 -12.20 6.55 -27.10
C TYR A 160 -12.13 6.95 -28.57
N ILE A 161 -10.94 7.02 -29.16
CA ILE A 161 -10.75 7.40 -30.55
C ILE A 161 -11.40 6.40 -31.51
N SER A 162 -11.25 5.08 -31.25
CA SER A 162 -11.83 4.05 -32.09
C SER A 162 -13.36 3.93 -31.96
N ASN A 163 -13.94 4.46 -30.89
CA ASN A 163 -15.37 4.39 -30.60
C ASN A 163 -16.12 5.71 -30.92
N GLN A 164 -15.49 6.65 -31.66
CA GLN A 164 -16.18 7.88 -32.07
C GLN A 164 -17.12 7.60 -33.24
N PRO A 165 -18.38 8.05 -33.17
CA PRO A 165 -19.26 7.98 -34.32
C PRO A 165 -18.66 8.81 -35.47
N ALA A 166 -18.44 8.18 -36.60
CA ALA A 166 -17.97 8.85 -37.80
C ALA A 166 -19.13 9.18 -38.74
N LEU A 167 -19.11 10.36 -39.33
CA LEU A 167 -20.07 10.77 -40.35
C LEU A 167 -19.34 10.95 -41.69
N ALA A 168 -19.91 10.43 -42.74
CA ALA A 168 -19.48 10.60 -44.10
C ALA A 168 -20.60 11.20 -44.97
N GLY A 169 -20.34 12.25 -45.68
CA GLY A 169 -21.30 12.86 -46.60
C GLY A 169 -21.02 12.50 -48.05
N GLY A 170 -22.00 11.94 -48.75
CA GLY A 170 -22.03 11.79 -50.20
C GLY A 170 -22.65 12.98 -50.88
N PHE A 171 -22.99 12.87 -52.18
CA PHE A 171 -23.63 13.95 -52.91
C PHE A 171 -25.09 14.21 -52.47
N GLY A 172 -25.86 13.11 -52.25
CA GLY A 172 -27.28 13.19 -51.86
C GLY A 172 -27.59 12.43 -50.57
N HIS A 173 -26.60 11.83 -49.89
CA HIS A 173 -26.82 11.03 -48.70
C HIS A 173 -25.75 11.26 -47.64
N THR A 174 -26.07 10.90 -46.42
CA THR A 174 -25.19 10.94 -45.26
C THR A 174 -25.16 9.58 -44.60
N VAL A 175 -23.95 9.17 -44.18
CA VAL A 175 -23.71 7.86 -43.53
C VAL A 175 -23.18 8.11 -42.14
N GLY A 176 -23.70 7.41 -41.16
CA GLY A 176 -23.24 7.47 -39.77
C GLY A 176 -22.78 6.08 -39.33
N LEU A 177 -21.54 6.00 -38.80
CA LEU A 177 -21.04 4.83 -38.10
C LEU A 177 -21.45 4.93 -36.62
N CYS A 178 -22.14 3.93 -36.12
CA CYS A 178 -22.52 3.85 -34.71
C CYS A 178 -21.40 3.20 -33.89
N ASN A 179 -21.39 3.48 -32.56
CA ASN A 179 -20.38 2.98 -31.65
C ASN A 179 -20.38 1.44 -31.51
N ASP A 180 -21.45 0.77 -31.87
CA ASP A 180 -21.60 -0.68 -31.88
C ASP A 180 -21.14 -1.35 -33.18
N GLY A 181 -20.55 -0.58 -34.11
CA GLY A 181 -20.09 -1.06 -35.40
C GLY A 181 -21.20 -1.25 -36.42
N THR A 182 -22.42 -0.82 -36.14
CA THR A 182 -23.52 -0.74 -37.12
C THR A 182 -23.44 0.57 -37.89
N VAL A 183 -24.10 0.63 -39.05
CA VAL A 183 -24.13 1.79 -39.95
C VAL A 183 -25.54 2.21 -40.24
N VAL A 184 -25.81 3.51 -40.19
CA VAL A 184 -27.04 4.15 -40.57
C VAL A 184 -26.80 5.09 -41.75
N ALA A 185 -27.76 5.21 -42.66
CA ALA A 185 -27.65 6.17 -43.74
C ALA A 185 -29.03 6.82 -43.99
N ALA A 186 -28.99 8.06 -44.42
CA ALA A 186 -30.17 8.84 -44.73
C ALA A 186 -29.89 9.73 -45.96
N GLY A 187 -30.94 9.98 -46.75
CA GLY A 187 -30.90 10.79 -47.97
C GLY A 187 -31.27 9.99 -49.21
N ASP A 188 -30.69 10.36 -50.33
CA ASP A 188 -30.94 9.68 -51.61
C ASP A 188 -30.50 8.21 -51.58
N ASN A 189 -31.36 7.33 -52.15
CA ASN A 189 -31.12 5.87 -52.17
C ASN A 189 -31.54 5.28 -53.55
N GLU A 190 -31.57 6.10 -54.62
CA GLU A 190 -31.96 5.60 -55.96
C GLU A 190 -30.99 4.53 -56.48
N ASP A 191 -29.72 4.62 -56.14
CA ASP A 191 -28.67 3.66 -56.49
C ASP A 191 -28.41 2.62 -55.40
N GLY A 192 -29.12 2.69 -54.26
CA GLY A 192 -28.95 1.78 -53.12
C GLY A 192 -27.80 2.18 -52.18
N GLN A 193 -27.33 3.43 -52.22
CA GLN A 193 -26.23 3.98 -51.44
C GLN A 193 -26.54 4.04 -49.94
N CYS A 194 -27.81 3.96 -49.53
CA CYS A 194 -28.22 3.88 -48.14
C CYS A 194 -28.50 2.43 -47.66
N ASN A 195 -28.25 1.38 -48.47
CA ASN A 195 -28.53 0.00 -48.12
C ASN A 195 -27.42 -0.60 -47.24
N VAL A 196 -27.15 0.03 -46.12
CA VAL A 196 -26.06 -0.30 -45.17
C VAL A 196 -26.56 -0.98 -43.89
N GLY A 197 -27.86 -1.14 -43.69
CA GLY A 197 -28.46 -1.58 -42.43
C GLY A 197 -28.12 -3.04 -42.01
N SER A 198 -27.53 -3.84 -42.89
CA SER A 198 -27.05 -5.21 -42.59
C SER A 198 -25.55 -5.23 -42.23
N TRP A 199 -24.88 -4.08 -42.24
CA TRP A 199 -23.45 -4.02 -41.97
C TRP A 199 -23.18 -4.09 -40.47
N THR A 200 -22.24 -4.95 -40.08
CA THR A 200 -21.75 -5.13 -38.71
C THR A 200 -20.25 -5.10 -38.70
N ASP A 201 -19.68 -4.87 -37.51
CA ASP A 201 -18.25 -4.85 -37.28
C ASP A 201 -17.51 -3.77 -38.10
N ILE A 202 -18.21 -2.70 -38.48
CA ILE A 202 -17.63 -1.59 -39.22
C ILE A 202 -16.82 -0.69 -38.28
N VAL A 203 -15.61 -0.35 -38.71
CA VAL A 203 -14.67 0.52 -37.97
C VAL A 203 -14.41 1.86 -38.68
N ALA A 204 -14.76 1.96 -39.96
CA ALA A 204 -14.69 3.22 -40.71
C ALA A 204 -15.70 3.22 -41.84
N VAL A 205 -16.23 4.42 -42.16
CA VAL A 205 -17.14 4.65 -43.30
C VAL A 205 -16.62 5.80 -44.18
N ALA A 206 -16.87 5.67 -45.46
CA ALA A 206 -16.67 6.74 -46.46
C ALA A 206 -17.87 6.79 -47.42
N ALA A 207 -18.22 7.96 -47.91
CA ALA A 207 -19.24 8.14 -48.88
C ALA A 207 -18.68 8.83 -50.14
N GLY A 208 -18.99 8.23 -51.28
CA GLY A 208 -18.76 8.84 -52.57
C GLY A 208 -20.02 9.61 -53.06
N ALA A 209 -20.09 10.01 -54.34
CA ALA A 209 -21.23 10.71 -54.85
C ALA A 209 -22.52 9.86 -54.75
N TRP A 210 -22.45 8.56 -55.16
CA TRP A 210 -23.57 7.65 -55.25
C TRP A 210 -23.31 6.27 -54.66
N HIS A 211 -22.31 6.14 -53.74
CA HIS A 211 -21.95 4.89 -53.07
C HIS A 211 -21.45 5.14 -51.68
N THR A 212 -21.57 4.13 -50.84
CA THR A 212 -21.04 4.07 -49.48
C THR A 212 -20.07 2.91 -49.36
N VAL A 213 -19.00 3.08 -48.61
CA VAL A 213 -17.97 2.06 -48.34
C VAL A 213 -17.78 1.97 -46.81
N GLY A 214 -17.74 0.72 -46.33
CA GLY A 214 -17.43 0.40 -44.93
C GLY A 214 -16.22 -0.51 -44.82
N LEU A 215 -15.31 -0.19 -43.94
CA LEU A 215 -14.18 -1.04 -43.54
C LEU A 215 -14.59 -1.83 -42.30
N ARG A 216 -14.47 -3.16 -42.34
CA ARG A 216 -14.66 -4.01 -41.17
C ARG A 216 -13.41 -4.16 -40.34
N SER A 217 -13.60 -4.56 -39.08
CA SER A 217 -12.52 -4.80 -38.12
C SER A 217 -11.54 -5.90 -38.52
N ASP A 218 -11.97 -6.83 -39.39
CA ASP A 218 -11.13 -7.89 -39.97
C ASP A 218 -10.33 -7.46 -41.22
N GLY A 219 -10.44 -6.16 -41.61
CA GLY A 219 -9.78 -5.60 -42.77
C GLY A 219 -10.54 -5.79 -44.09
N THR A 220 -11.70 -6.45 -44.11
CA THR A 220 -12.52 -6.57 -45.31
C THR A 220 -13.32 -5.28 -45.56
N VAL A 221 -13.67 -5.04 -46.82
CA VAL A 221 -14.44 -3.88 -47.27
C VAL A 221 -15.80 -4.29 -47.78
N VAL A 222 -16.83 -3.54 -47.41
CA VAL A 222 -18.19 -3.67 -47.93
C VAL A 222 -18.58 -2.38 -48.64
N ALA A 223 -19.42 -2.47 -49.67
CA ALA A 223 -19.89 -1.32 -50.43
C ALA A 223 -21.35 -1.43 -50.80
N ALA A 224 -22.05 -0.30 -50.88
CA ALA A 224 -23.42 -0.18 -51.32
C ALA A 224 -23.59 1.05 -52.20
N GLY A 225 -24.42 0.97 -53.27
CA GLY A 225 -24.68 2.08 -54.19
C GLY A 225 -24.43 1.75 -55.62
N TYR A 226 -24.16 2.79 -56.42
CA TYR A 226 -23.95 2.69 -57.86
C TYR A 226 -22.77 1.77 -58.20
N LYS A 227 -23.03 0.89 -59.22
CA LYS A 227 -22.04 -0.18 -59.63
C LYS A 227 -21.48 0.02 -61.04
N GLY A 228 -21.90 1.06 -61.74
CA GLY A 228 -21.62 1.25 -63.18
C GLY A 228 -20.13 1.40 -63.50
N ASP A 229 -19.32 1.90 -62.57
CA ASP A 229 -17.87 2.13 -62.76
C ASP A 229 -17.00 1.19 -61.94
N GLY A 230 -17.60 0.14 -61.37
CA GLY A 230 -16.88 -0.89 -60.61
C GLY A 230 -16.50 -0.51 -59.16
N GLN A 231 -17.08 0.55 -58.59
CA GLN A 231 -16.81 1.07 -57.26
C GLN A 231 -17.51 0.27 -56.11
N CYS A 232 -18.42 -0.67 -56.47
CA CYS A 232 -19.14 -1.56 -55.54
C CYS A 232 -19.11 -3.00 -55.99
#